data_07041e967de8a552451e7f78e4169995
#
_entry.id   07041e967de8a552451e7f78e4169995
#
_cell.length_a   1.000
_cell.length_b   1.000
_cell.length_c   1.000
_cell.angle_alpha   90.00
_cell.angle_beta   90.00
_cell.angle_gamma   90.00
#
_symmetry.space_group_name_H-M   'P 1'
#
loop_
_entity.id
_entity.type
_entity.pdbx_description
1 polymer ?
#
loop_
_entity_poly.entity_id
_entity_poly.type
_entity_poly.pdbx_seq_one_letter_code
_entity_poly.pdbx_strand_id
1 'polypeptide(L)'
;SCVKGRFAWGYAQHQDRVTTPLVRDSIEDEWRPVEWGEAISFAADKLKAIKSQHGVDAIGGITSSRCTNEEVYVVQKMVRAAFGTNNIDTCARVCHSPTGYGLKQTFGTSAGTQDFASVEQSDAIMVIGANPTDAHPVFGSRMKRRLREGADLIVIDPRSIDLVRSPHIQAEYHLQLM
;
A
#
# COMPACT_ATOMS: atom_id res chain seq x y z
N SER A 1 3.23 12.12 15.52
CA SER A 1 2.76 12.14 14.13
C SER A 1 3.87 12.60 13.20
N CYS A 2 3.93 12.04 12.01
CA CYS A 2 4.89 12.43 10.98
C CYS A 2 4.38 13.62 10.15
N VAL A 3 5.23 14.13 9.25
CA VAL A 3 4.90 15.23 8.32
C VAL A 3 3.64 14.96 7.50
N LYS A 4 3.41 13.72 7.08
CA LYS A 4 2.21 13.34 6.30
C LYS A 4 0.93 13.57 7.09
N GLY A 5 0.85 13.09 8.32
CA GLY A 5 -0.34 13.26 9.16
C GLY A 5 -0.57 14.70 9.61
N ARG A 6 0.49 15.53 9.64
CA ARG A 6 0.40 16.94 10.07
C ARG A 6 0.09 17.90 8.93
N PHE A 7 0.62 17.67 7.74
CA PHE A 7 0.64 18.65 6.67
C PHE A 7 0.09 18.16 5.32
N ALA A 8 -0.21 16.88 5.17
CA ALA A 8 -0.68 16.33 3.91
C ALA A 8 -2.18 16.62 3.62
N TRP A 9 -2.90 17.30 4.50
CA TRP A 9 -4.32 17.61 4.32
C TRP A 9 -4.62 18.37 3.01
N GLY A 10 -3.65 19.14 2.50
CA GLY A 10 -3.80 19.88 1.25
C GLY A 10 -4.02 19.00 0.00
N TYR A 11 -3.67 17.68 0.05
CA TYR A 11 -3.92 16.79 -1.08
C TYR A 11 -5.41 16.65 -1.43
N ALA A 12 -6.28 16.81 -0.45
CA ALA A 12 -7.72 16.68 -0.64
C ALA A 12 -8.30 17.77 -1.56
N GLN A 13 -7.62 18.92 -1.63
CA GLN A 13 -8.04 20.09 -2.44
C GLN A 13 -6.98 20.45 -3.49
N HIS A 14 -6.10 19.51 -3.86
CA HIS A 14 -5.09 19.77 -4.86
C HIS A 14 -5.73 20.06 -6.22
N GLN A 15 -5.12 20.98 -6.99
CA GLN A 15 -5.63 21.38 -8.31
C GLN A 15 -5.75 20.23 -9.32
N ASP A 16 -4.86 19.23 -9.21
CA ASP A 16 -4.84 18.06 -10.08
C ASP A 16 -5.83 16.98 -9.64
N ARG A 17 -6.67 17.27 -8.64
CA ARG A 17 -7.64 16.29 -8.17
C ARG A 17 -8.73 16.08 -9.21
N VAL A 18 -8.98 14.81 -9.55
CA VAL A 18 -10.09 14.43 -10.45
C VAL A 18 -11.41 14.70 -9.73
N THR A 19 -12.20 15.63 -10.27
CA THR A 19 -13.48 16.07 -9.69
C THR A 19 -14.69 15.64 -10.53
N THR A 20 -14.45 15.10 -11.72
CA THR A 20 -15.48 14.64 -12.66
C THR A 20 -15.15 13.24 -13.11
N PRO A 21 -16.14 12.33 -13.28
CA PRO A 21 -15.89 11.01 -13.82
C PRO A 21 -15.23 11.06 -15.21
N LEU A 22 -14.28 10.18 -15.43
CA LEU A 22 -13.54 10.07 -16.69
C LEU A 22 -13.75 8.67 -17.26
N VAL A 23 -14.04 8.58 -18.55
CA VAL A 23 -14.12 7.31 -19.28
C VAL A 23 -13.21 7.32 -20.51
N ARG A 24 -12.77 6.14 -20.94
CA ARG A 24 -12.13 5.89 -22.22
C ARG A 24 -12.51 4.50 -22.72
N ASP A 25 -12.56 4.30 -23.99
CA ASP A 25 -12.94 3.02 -24.58
C ASP A 25 -11.76 2.05 -24.69
N SER A 26 -10.58 2.56 -24.95
CA SER A 26 -9.32 1.82 -25.05
C SER A 26 -8.24 2.44 -24.16
N ILE A 27 -7.19 1.68 -23.87
CA ILE A 27 -6.01 2.17 -23.13
C ILE A 27 -5.23 3.24 -23.93
N GLU A 28 -5.37 3.24 -25.24
CA GLU A 28 -4.72 4.21 -26.14
C GLU A 28 -5.52 5.51 -26.29
N ASP A 29 -6.78 5.52 -25.87
CA ASP A 29 -7.65 6.69 -26.01
C ASP A 29 -7.40 7.70 -24.87
N GLU A 30 -7.65 8.97 -25.18
CA GLU A 30 -7.65 10.03 -24.16
C GLU A 30 -8.84 9.90 -23.21
N TRP A 31 -8.64 10.35 -21.98
CA TRP A 31 -9.70 10.41 -20.99
C TRP A 31 -10.74 11.48 -21.35
N ARG A 32 -12.00 11.10 -21.40
CA ARG A 32 -13.15 11.97 -21.67
C ARG A 32 -13.95 12.19 -20.39
N PRO A 33 -14.17 13.46 -19.95
CA PRO A 33 -15.04 13.74 -18.83
C PRO A 33 -16.49 13.46 -19.19
N VAL A 34 -17.25 12.88 -18.25
CA VAL A 34 -18.65 12.49 -18.44
C VAL A 34 -19.45 12.75 -17.17
N GLU A 35 -20.77 12.72 -17.28
CA GLU A 35 -21.67 12.75 -16.13
C GLU A 35 -21.70 11.39 -15.41
N TRP A 36 -22.03 11.41 -14.12
CA TRP A 36 -22.06 10.19 -13.28
C TRP A 36 -22.96 9.09 -13.86
N GLY A 37 -24.14 9.44 -14.41
CA GLY A 37 -25.04 8.47 -15.02
C GLY A 37 -24.39 7.72 -16.19
N GLU A 38 -23.67 8.42 -17.05
CA GLU A 38 -22.93 7.84 -18.16
C GLU A 38 -21.79 6.94 -17.66
N ALA A 39 -20.99 7.41 -16.71
CA ALA A 39 -19.88 6.65 -16.15
C ALA A 39 -20.35 5.33 -15.53
N ILE A 40 -21.42 5.38 -14.74
CA ILE A 40 -21.98 4.18 -14.10
C ILE A 40 -22.54 3.20 -15.14
N SER A 41 -23.26 3.70 -16.15
CA SER A 41 -23.80 2.86 -17.24
C SER A 41 -22.66 2.20 -18.02
N PHE A 42 -21.65 2.97 -18.39
CA PHE A 42 -20.46 2.47 -19.08
C PHE A 42 -19.78 1.33 -18.31
N ALA A 43 -19.51 1.55 -17.02
CA ALA A 43 -18.90 0.54 -16.17
C ALA A 43 -19.77 -0.71 -16.02
N ALA A 44 -21.09 -0.53 -15.80
CA ALA A 44 -22.04 -1.62 -15.65
C ALA A 44 -22.15 -2.47 -16.91
N ASP A 45 -22.18 -1.86 -18.07
CA ASP A 45 -22.30 -2.58 -19.34
C ASP A 45 -21.02 -3.35 -19.68
N LYS A 46 -19.84 -2.79 -19.43
CA LYS A 46 -18.57 -3.52 -19.57
C LYS A 46 -18.51 -4.73 -18.63
N LEU A 47 -18.89 -4.58 -17.36
CA LEU A 47 -18.92 -5.69 -16.39
C LEU A 47 -19.95 -6.76 -16.75
N LYS A 48 -21.14 -6.39 -17.24
CA LYS A 48 -22.13 -7.35 -17.75
C LYS A 48 -21.60 -8.12 -18.96
N ALA A 49 -20.93 -7.45 -19.89
CA ALA A 49 -20.33 -8.09 -21.06
C ALA A 49 -19.27 -9.11 -20.64
N ILE A 50 -18.36 -8.75 -19.73
CA ILE A 50 -17.34 -9.65 -19.18
C ILE A 50 -18.00 -10.87 -18.52
N LYS A 51 -19.01 -10.63 -17.67
CA LYS A 51 -19.75 -11.72 -17.02
C LYS A 51 -20.40 -12.67 -18.03
N SER A 52 -20.98 -12.13 -19.09
CA SER A 52 -21.63 -12.91 -20.15
C SER A 52 -20.63 -13.73 -20.97
N GLN A 53 -19.45 -13.17 -21.25
CA GLN A 53 -18.45 -13.83 -22.10
C GLN A 53 -17.57 -14.83 -21.34
N HIS A 54 -17.24 -14.53 -20.09
CA HIS A 54 -16.20 -15.25 -19.33
C HIS A 54 -16.70 -15.86 -18.01
N GLY A 55 -17.97 -15.63 -17.67
CA GLY A 55 -18.55 -16.12 -16.42
C GLY A 55 -18.28 -15.19 -15.22
N VAL A 56 -18.87 -15.54 -14.07
CA VAL A 56 -18.84 -14.73 -12.84
C VAL A 56 -17.45 -14.67 -12.22
N ASP A 57 -16.63 -15.70 -12.39
CA ASP A 57 -15.31 -15.80 -11.81
C ASP A 57 -14.24 -14.92 -12.51
N ALA A 58 -14.59 -14.34 -13.66
CA ALA A 58 -13.77 -13.34 -14.33
C ALA A 58 -13.85 -11.95 -13.67
N ILE A 59 -14.72 -11.78 -12.67
CA ILE A 59 -14.90 -10.53 -11.94
C ILE A 59 -14.49 -10.72 -10.49
N GLY A 60 -13.74 -9.76 -9.97
CA GLY A 60 -13.38 -9.69 -8.56
C GLY A 60 -13.48 -8.27 -8.03
N GLY A 61 -13.41 -8.11 -6.72
CA GLY A 61 -13.36 -6.83 -6.04
C GLY A 61 -12.22 -6.76 -5.03
N ILE A 62 -11.59 -5.61 -4.94
CA ILE A 62 -10.58 -5.34 -3.91
C ILE A 62 -10.94 -4.03 -3.23
N THR A 63 -11.01 -4.05 -1.90
CA THR A 63 -11.21 -2.86 -1.10
C THR A 63 -9.90 -2.39 -0.46
N SER A 64 -9.92 -1.21 0.12
CA SER A 64 -8.76 -0.63 0.77
C SER A 64 -9.02 -0.41 2.27
N SER A 65 -7.99 -0.53 3.09
CA SER A 65 -8.02 -0.11 4.50
C SER A 65 -8.17 1.41 4.68
N ARG A 66 -8.13 2.18 3.58
CA ARG A 66 -8.37 3.63 3.57
C ARG A 66 -9.82 4.01 3.27
N CYS A 67 -10.67 3.02 3.04
CA CYS A 67 -12.10 3.18 2.86
C CYS A 67 -12.84 3.10 4.20
N THR A 68 -14.04 3.68 4.26
CA THR A 68 -14.93 3.50 5.41
C THR A 68 -15.49 2.08 5.45
N ASN A 69 -16.03 1.66 6.59
CA ASN A 69 -16.69 0.36 6.73
C ASN A 69 -17.90 0.23 5.78
N GLU A 70 -18.63 1.33 5.58
CA GLU A 70 -19.78 1.40 4.69
C GLU A 70 -19.37 1.17 3.23
N GLU A 71 -18.31 1.80 2.77
CA GLU A 71 -17.77 1.59 1.42
C GLU A 71 -17.34 0.15 1.20
N VAL A 72 -16.59 -0.42 2.15
CA VAL A 72 -16.16 -1.82 2.09
C VAL A 72 -17.36 -2.77 2.06
N TYR A 73 -18.37 -2.52 2.89
CA TYR A 73 -19.60 -3.31 2.91
C TYR A 73 -20.36 -3.25 1.58
N VAL A 74 -20.52 -2.04 1.03
CA VAL A 74 -21.23 -1.85 -0.25
C VAL A 74 -20.53 -2.56 -1.40
N VAL A 75 -19.20 -2.48 -1.49
CA VAL A 75 -18.42 -3.19 -2.51
C VAL A 75 -18.56 -4.70 -2.34
N GLN A 76 -18.47 -5.22 -1.12
CA GLN A 76 -18.66 -6.64 -0.85
C GLN A 76 -20.08 -7.10 -1.26
N LYS A 77 -21.10 -6.33 -0.88
CA LYS A 77 -22.49 -6.61 -1.23
C LYS A 77 -22.68 -6.60 -2.76
N MET A 78 -22.11 -5.63 -3.46
CA MET A 78 -22.18 -5.53 -4.92
C MET A 78 -21.57 -6.76 -5.60
N VAL A 79 -20.35 -7.16 -5.20
CA VAL A 79 -19.67 -8.32 -5.80
C VAL A 79 -20.47 -9.61 -5.56
N ARG A 80 -20.98 -9.82 -4.35
CA ARG A 80 -21.75 -11.01 -4.03
C ARG A 80 -23.16 -11.02 -4.65
N ALA A 81 -23.89 -9.91 -4.55
CA ALA A 81 -25.29 -9.86 -4.98
C ALA A 81 -25.46 -9.58 -6.49
N ALA A 82 -24.68 -8.64 -7.05
CA ALA A 82 -24.82 -8.26 -8.45
C ALA A 82 -24.02 -9.17 -9.38
N PHE A 83 -22.79 -9.52 -9.01
CA PHE A 83 -21.96 -10.38 -9.86
C PHE A 83 -22.18 -11.88 -9.57
N GLY A 84 -22.54 -12.24 -8.35
CA GLY A 84 -22.81 -13.63 -7.97
C GLY A 84 -21.53 -14.41 -7.67
N THR A 85 -20.45 -13.75 -7.30
CA THR A 85 -19.17 -14.37 -6.94
C THR A 85 -18.72 -13.93 -5.54
N ASN A 86 -17.85 -14.72 -4.92
CA ASN A 86 -17.22 -14.41 -3.65
C ASN A 86 -15.77 -13.94 -3.82
N ASN A 87 -15.37 -13.58 -5.04
CA ASN A 87 -14.03 -13.08 -5.36
C ASN A 87 -13.87 -11.63 -4.90
N ILE A 88 -13.89 -11.42 -3.58
CA ILE A 88 -13.75 -10.13 -2.93
C ILE A 88 -12.73 -10.23 -1.80
N ASP A 89 -11.79 -9.32 -1.76
CA ASP A 89 -10.78 -9.26 -0.71
C ASP A 89 -10.39 -7.81 -0.41
N THR A 90 -9.46 -7.64 0.49
CA THR A 90 -8.94 -6.34 0.91
C THR A 90 -7.43 -6.25 0.67
N CYS A 91 -6.90 -5.04 0.66
CA CYS A 91 -5.47 -4.78 0.51
C CYS A 91 -4.60 -5.55 1.53
N ALA A 92 -5.13 -5.86 2.72
CA ALA A 92 -4.42 -6.58 3.76
C ALA A 92 -3.96 -7.99 3.33
N ARG A 93 -4.64 -8.60 2.34
CA ARG A 93 -4.27 -9.93 1.79
C ARG A 93 -2.80 -10.02 1.41
N VAL A 94 -2.26 -9.00 0.75
CA VAL A 94 -0.87 -8.94 0.29
C VAL A 94 -0.03 -7.90 1.01
N CYS A 95 -0.63 -7.07 1.86
CA CYS A 95 0.04 -6.02 2.61
C CYS A 95 0.75 -6.57 3.84
N HIS A 96 0.00 -6.97 4.87
CA HIS A 96 0.56 -7.41 6.16
C HIS A 96 0.00 -8.74 6.67
N SER A 97 -1.05 -9.30 6.06
CA SER A 97 -1.59 -10.60 6.50
C SER A 97 -0.56 -11.73 6.43
N PRO A 98 0.29 -11.83 5.38
CA PRO A 98 1.38 -12.81 5.37
C PRO A 98 2.37 -12.60 6.51
N THR A 99 2.76 -11.35 6.79
CA THR A 99 3.64 -11.01 7.92
C THR A 99 2.97 -11.34 9.24
N GLY A 100 1.70 -10.99 9.43
CA GLY A 100 0.95 -11.31 10.65
C GLY A 100 0.84 -12.81 10.88
N TYR A 101 0.63 -13.59 9.82
CA TYR A 101 0.64 -15.04 9.90
C TYR A 101 2.02 -15.58 10.29
N GLY A 102 3.07 -15.12 9.60
CA GLY A 102 4.45 -15.55 9.88
C GLY A 102 4.88 -15.24 11.32
N LEU A 103 4.63 -14.02 11.79
CA LEU A 103 4.92 -13.62 13.17
C LEU A 103 4.19 -14.50 14.18
N LYS A 104 2.90 -14.78 13.93
CA LYS A 104 2.11 -15.65 14.82
C LYS A 104 2.68 -17.07 14.89
N GLN A 105 3.13 -17.64 13.77
CA GLN A 105 3.72 -18.97 13.73
C GLN A 105 5.08 -19.05 14.44
N THR A 106 5.87 -17.98 14.38
CA THR A 106 7.23 -17.95 14.90
C THR A 106 7.32 -17.40 16.33
N PHE A 107 6.56 -16.37 16.64
CA PHE A 107 6.61 -15.67 17.93
C PHE A 107 5.33 -15.78 18.77
N GLY A 108 4.27 -16.40 18.24
CA GLY A 108 2.99 -16.51 18.94
C GLY A 108 2.14 -15.25 18.93
N THR A 109 2.61 -14.16 18.34
CA THR A 109 1.89 -12.88 18.23
C THR A 109 1.97 -12.33 16.80
N SER A 110 0.93 -11.64 16.34
CA SER A 110 0.88 -11.01 15.02
C SER A 110 1.38 -9.55 15.02
N ALA A 111 2.22 -9.19 15.98
CA ALA A 111 2.74 -7.84 16.15
C ALA A 111 4.26 -7.84 16.27
N GLY A 112 4.86 -6.67 16.07
CA GLY A 112 6.29 -6.46 16.38
C GLY A 112 6.58 -6.74 17.85
N THR A 113 7.71 -7.39 18.13
CA THR A 113 8.10 -7.82 19.48
C THR A 113 8.99 -6.80 20.19
N GLN A 114 9.36 -5.70 19.51
CA GLN A 114 10.22 -4.64 20.01
C GLN A 114 9.49 -3.29 19.96
N ASP A 115 9.91 -2.38 20.83
CA ASP A 115 9.44 -1.00 20.81
C ASP A 115 10.38 -0.10 19.97
N PHE A 116 10.00 1.18 19.82
CA PHE A 116 10.82 2.13 19.07
C PHE A 116 12.13 2.49 19.77
N ALA A 117 12.23 2.31 21.08
CA ALA A 117 13.44 2.63 21.82
C ALA A 117 14.52 1.56 21.65
N SER A 118 14.14 0.33 21.34
CA SER A 118 15.10 -0.76 21.16
C SER A 118 16.08 -0.52 20.00
N VAL A 119 15.66 0.18 18.94
CA VAL A 119 16.56 0.54 17.84
C VAL A 119 17.72 1.45 18.30
N GLU A 120 17.49 2.26 19.32
CA GLU A 120 18.49 3.20 19.86
C GLU A 120 19.61 2.48 20.63
N GLN A 121 19.42 1.21 20.97
CA GLN A 121 20.37 0.37 21.69
C GLN A 121 20.99 -0.72 20.81
N SER A 122 20.63 -0.76 19.52
CA SER A 122 21.12 -1.77 18.59
C SER A 122 22.50 -1.43 18.06
N ASP A 123 23.41 -2.39 18.03
CA ASP A 123 24.74 -2.24 17.43
C ASP A 123 24.74 -2.55 15.94
N ALA A 124 23.78 -3.37 15.46
CA ALA A 124 23.55 -3.65 14.06
C ALA A 124 22.06 -3.60 13.73
N ILE A 125 21.71 -3.02 12.58
CA ILE A 125 20.35 -2.87 12.08
C ILE A 125 20.25 -3.48 10.69
N MET A 126 19.34 -4.44 10.51
CA MET A 126 19.05 -5.05 9.22
C MET A 126 17.70 -4.57 8.71
N VAL A 127 17.68 -4.04 7.48
CA VAL A 127 16.48 -3.58 6.78
C VAL A 127 16.26 -4.45 5.54
N ILE A 128 15.14 -5.14 5.47
CA ILE A 128 14.82 -6.07 4.37
C ILE A 128 13.52 -5.65 3.71
N GLY A 129 13.55 -5.38 2.39
CA GLY A 129 12.37 -5.08 1.58
C GLY A 129 11.58 -3.85 2.07
N ALA A 130 12.22 -2.88 2.71
CA ALA A 130 11.55 -1.75 3.33
C ALA A 130 12.32 -0.43 3.11
N ASN A 131 11.58 0.67 3.02
CA ASN A 131 12.15 2.02 3.09
C ASN A 131 11.57 2.77 4.31
N PRO A 132 12.15 2.62 5.50
CA PRO A 132 11.62 3.22 6.72
C PRO A 132 11.63 4.76 6.69
N THR A 133 12.45 5.39 5.87
CA THR A 133 12.45 6.84 5.69
C THR A 133 11.11 7.34 5.17
N ASP A 134 10.52 6.66 4.20
CA ASP A 134 9.23 7.04 3.60
C ASP A 134 8.04 6.42 4.33
N ALA A 135 8.13 5.12 4.64
CA ALA A 135 6.98 4.39 5.19
C ALA A 135 6.78 4.65 6.69
N HIS A 136 7.87 4.80 7.45
CA HIS A 136 7.87 4.93 8.92
C HIS A 136 8.80 6.06 9.38
N PRO A 137 8.56 7.33 8.99
CA PRO A 137 9.55 8.41 9.15
C PRO A 137 9.92 8.72 10.61
N VAL A 138 9.01 8.51 11.56
CA VAL A 138 9.29 8.70 12.99
C VAL A 138 10.29 7.65 13.48
N PHE A 139 10.06 6.38 13.15
CA PHE A 139 10.98 5.29 13.44
C PHE A 139 12.30 5.45 12.67
N GLY A 140 12.21 5.78 11.38
CA GLY A 140 13.36 6.04 10.51
C GLY A 140 14.26 7.16 11.04
N SER A 141 13.70 8.18 11.68
CA SER A 141 14.48 9.24 12.31
C SER A 141 15.31 8.73 13.49
N ARG A 142 14.73 7.89 14.34
CA ARG A 142 15.46 7.24 15.46
C ARG A 142 16.54 6.31 14.95
N MET A 143 16.22 5.49 13.96
CA MET A 143 17.18 4.61 13.27
C MET A 143 18.37 5.41 12.71
N LYS A 144 18.11 6.49 11.97
CA LYS A 144 19.15 7.35 11.39
C LYS A 144 20.05 7.99 12.46
N ARG A 145 19.48 8.34 13.61
CA ARG A 145 20.28 8.85 14.73
C ARG A 145 21.25 7.77 15.21
N ARG A 146 20.77 6.56 15.48
CA ARG A 146 21.59 5.46 15.97
C ARG A 146 22.69 5.05 14.97
N LEU A 147 22.35 5.05 13.66
CA LEU A 147 23.34 4.77 12.61
C LEU A 147 24.47 5.83 12.56
N ARG A 148 24.16 7.11 12.80
CA ARG A 148 25.18 8.15 12.91
C ARG A 148 26.03 8.05 14.18
N GLU A 149 25.54 7.37 15.20
CA GLU A 149 26.26 7.06 16.45
C GLU A 149 27.15 5.81 16.32
N GLY A 150 27.15 5.14 15.15
CA GLY A 150 28.07 4.06 14.81
C GLY A 150 27.48 2.66 14.82
N ALA A 151 26.16 2.50 14.75
CA ALA A 151 25.57 1.19 14.51
C ALA A 151 25.77 0.78 13.05
N ASP A 152 26.00 -0.51 12.80
CA ASP A 152 26.13 -1.09 11.47
C ASP A 152 24.78 -1.16 10.76
N LEU A 153 24.78 -0.96 9.44
CA LEU A 153 23.58 -1.05 8.61
C LEU A 153 23.72 -2.10 7.51
N ILE A 154 22.81 -3.05 7.50
CA ILE A 154 22.65 -4.05 6.43
C ILE A 154 21.33 -3.77 5.71
N VAL A 155 21.37 -3.54 4.40
CA VAL A 155 20.17 -3.33 3.58
C VAL A 155 20.05 -4.45 2.54
N ILE A 156 18.88 -5.09 2.50
CA ILE A 156 18.52 -6.09 1.50
C ILE A 156 17.28 -5.58 0.76
N ASP A 157 17.47 -4.93 -0.37
CA ASP A 157 16.39 -4.36 -1.19
C ASP A 157 16.88 -4.22 -2.65
N PRO A 158 16.08 -4.57 -3.66
CA PRO A 158 16.43 -4.35 -5.06
C PRO A 158 16.63 -2.87 -5.40
N ARG A 159 16.04 -1.97 -4.61
CA ARG A 159 16.16 -0.52 -4.81
C ARG A 159 17.28 0.06 -3.93
N SER A 160 17.93 1.09 -4.43
CA SER A 160 18.78 1.95 -3.61
C SER A 160 17.90 2.90 -2.79
N ILE A 161 17.52 2.48 -1.58
CA ILE A 161 16.67 3.26 -0.66
C ILE A 161 17.41 4.45 -0.05
N ASP A 162 16.70 5.38 0.60
CA ASP A 162 17.30 6.60 1.14
C ASP A 162 18.38 6.36 2.20
N LEU A 163 18.26 5.27 2.96
CA LEU A 163 19.29 4.92 3.95
C LEU A 163 20.66 4.65 3.29
N VAL A 164 20.65 3.99 2.11
CA VAL A 164 21.89 3.70 1.35
C VAL A 164 22.44 4.94 0.66
N ARG A 165 21.55 5.86 0.25
CA ARG A 165 21.93 7.10 -0.46
C ARG A 165 22.32 8.25 0.46
N SER A 166 22.10 8.12 1.75
CA SER A 166 22.39 9.20 2.71
C SER A 166 23.89 9.41 2.88
N PRO A 167 24.43 10.61 2.68
CA PRO A 167 25.87 10.88 2.79
C PRO A 167 26.40 10.73 4.23
N HIS A 168 25.52 10.69 5.22
CA HIS A 168 25.87 10.58 6.64
C HIS A 168 25.60 9.21 7.25
N ILE A 169 25.22 8.24 6.41
CA ILE A 169 24.92 6.86 6.80
C ILE A 169 25.60 5.96 5.78
N GLN A 170 26.50 5.12 6.24
CA GLN A 170 27.11 4.09 5.40
C GLN A 170 26.41 2.77 5.67
N ALA A 171 25.89 2.14 4.62
CA ALA A 171 25.45 0.77 4.72
C ALA A 171 26.71 -0.11 4.63
N GLU A 172 26.95 -0.91 5.65
CA GLU A 172 28.03 -1.90 5.66
C GLU A 172 27.83 -2.91 4.52
N TYR A 173 26.59 -3.32 4.34
CA TYR A 173 26.20 -4.20 3.23
C TYR A 173 24.90 -3.69 2.56
N HIS A 174 24.96 -3.56 1.25
CA HIS A 174 23.76 -3.34 0.42
C HIS A 174 23.63 -4.49 -0.57
N LEU A 175 22.72 -5.43 -0.26
CA LEU A 175 22.46 -6.61 -1.07
C LEU A 175 21.25 -6.33 -1.97
N GLN A 176 21.50 -6.08 -3.25
CA GLN A 176 20.46 -5.91 -4.26
C GLN A 176 20.10 -7.26 -4.85
N LEU A 177 18.88 -7.71 -4.57
CA LEU A 177 18.32 -8.92 -5.16
C LEU A 177 17.84 -8.61 -6.57
N MET A 178 18.13 -9.48 -7.53
CA MET A 178 17.63 -9.39 -8.91
C MET A 178 16.37 -10.25 -9.07
#